data_67018490653cb79366692b7b3af0ff0f
#
_entry.id   67018490653cb79366692b7b3af0ff0f
#
_cell.length_a   1.000
_cell.length_b   1.000
_cell.length_c   1.000
_cell.angle_alpha   90.00
_cell.angle_beta   90.00
_cell.angle_gamma   90.00
#
_symmetry.space_group_name_H-M   'P 1'
#
loop_
_entity.id
_entity.type
_entity.pdbx_description
1 polymer ?
#
loop_
_entity_poly.entity_id
_entity_poly.type
_entity_poly.pdbx_seq_one_letter_code
_entity_poly.pdbx_strand_id
1 'polypeptide(L)'
;MKLRIRSNQMEEVEGLHNEYPYVYHYVDLTKTTIPWHWHEALEFCYVQSGSIKVSTAGQTQVFEKGQGFFINSNVLTAMTEGRDCVVDSHLFHPVFLGGHFKSVFETKYLDPVTQNRNLDLLPLRGETDTQKQLLQKLRQLSLLQKQENVEFLTRNLLSEIWLLLLEELQNTRLKGSSVKNQDRVLTMLAFIQENYSQKLTLQDIANAGAVSTRECLRCFQASIQQSPVEYLLEYRVQVATKLLESTDLPVTEIAIQTGWGSSSYFAKMFHRLRGKTPNAHRKEYLSLKKQALE
;
A
#
# COMPACT_ATOMS: atom_id res chain seq x y z
N MET A 1 -11.28 -13.13 1.50
CA MET A 1 -10.67 -11.85 1.07
C MET A 1 -11.15 -11.53 -0.35
N LYS A 2 -11.70 -10.35 -0.57
CA LYS A 2 -12.00 -9.83 -1.92
C LYS A 2 -10.94 -8.81 -2.27
N LEU A 3 -10.09 -9.15 -3.22
CA LEU A 3 -9.06 -8.25 -3.70
C LEU A 3 -9.72 -7.11 -4.52
N ARG A 4 -9.60 -5.87 -4.06
CA ARG A 4 -10.11 -4.69 -4.76
C ARG A 4 -8.94 -3.82 -5.19
N ILE A 5 -8.47 -4.07 -6.41
CA ILE A 5 -7.37 -3.30 -7.00
C ILE A 5 -7.96 -2.27 -7.97
N ARG A 6 -7.59 -1.02 -7.78
CA ARG A 6 -7.94 0.09 -8.66
C ARG A 6 -7.12 0.04 -9.95
N SER A 7 -7.49 0.81 -10.94
CA SER A 7 -6.77 0.90 -12.22
C SER A 7 -5.31 1.38 -12.07
N ASN A 8 -5.00 2.12 -10.99
CA ASN A 8 -3.65 2.55 -10.65
C ASN A 8 -2.87 1.50 -9.83
N GLN A 9 -3.33 0.27 -9.79
CA GLN A 9 -2.76 -0.84 -9.02
C GLN A 9 -2.83 -0.65 -7.49
N MET A 10 -3.51 0.39 -6.98
CA MET A 10 -3.71 0.57 -5.55
C MET A 10 -4.76 -0.41 -5.04
N GLU A 11 -4.40 -1.19 -4.04
CA GLU A 11 -5.34 -2.04 -3.33
C GLU A 11 -6.10 -1.25 -2.27
N GLU A 12 -7.42 -1.41 -2.25
CA GLU A 12 -8.25 -1.07 -1.10
C GLU A 12 -8.28 -2.29 -0.18
N VAL A 13 -7.42 -2.30 0.81
CA VAL A 13 -7.28 -3.44 1.73
C VAL A 13 -8.58 -3.67 2.48
N GLU A 14 -9.24 -4.81 2.20
CA GLU A 14 -10.52 -5.17 2.81
C GLU A 14 -10.37 -5.33 4.33
N GLY A 15 -11.20 -4.64 5.10
CA GLY A 15 -11.19 -4.72 6.57
C GLY A 15 -10.22 -3.78 7.28
N LEU A 16 -9.39 -3.04 6.54
CA LEU A 16 -8.51 -2.04 7.14
C LEU A 16 -9.28 -0.73 7.36
N HIS A 17 -9.54 -0.36 8.61
CA HIS A 17 -10.34 0.80 9.00
C HIS A 17 -9.56 1.76 9.91
N ASN A 18 -9.93 3.05 9.89
CA ASN A 18 -9.26 4.08 10.70
C ASN A 18 -9.39 3.84 12.20
N GLU A 19 -10.48 3.24 12.67
CA GLU A 19 -10.72 2.94 14.08
C GLU A 19 -9.83 1.81 14.60
N TYR A 20 -9.55 0.83 13.74
CA TYR A 20 -8.62 -0.26 14.01
C TYR A 20 -7.78 -0.52 12.77
N PRO A 21 -6.66 0.21 12.59
CA PRO A 21 -5.87 0.19 11.35
C PRO A 21 -4.92 -1.02 11.28
N TYR A 22 -5.48 -2.20 11.49
CA TYR A 22 -4.88 -3.51 11.35
C TYR A 22 -5.90 -4.50 10.80
N VAL A 23 -5.47 -5.41 9.94
CA VAL A 23 -6.29 -6.52 9.46
C VAL A 23 -5.44 -7.77 9.25
N TYR A 24 -6.04 -8.91 9.53
CA TYR A 24 -5.49 -10.23 9.25
C TYR A 24 -6.25 -10.89 8.10
N HIS A 25 -5.51 -11.37 7.11
CA HIS A 25 -6.07 -12.16 6.03
C HIS A 25 -5.46 -13.56 6.01
N TYR A 26 -6.30 -14.58 6.02
CA TYR A 26 -5.95 -15.93 5.66
C TYR A 26 -6.14 -16.09 4.14
N VAL A 27 -5.05 -16.26 3.41
CA VAL A 27 -5.04 -16.24 1.94
C VAL A 27 -4.74 -17.63 1.41
N ASP A 28 -5.74 -18.26 0.80
CA ASP A 28 -5.61 -19.53 0.09
C ASP A 28 -5.31 -19.25 -1.39
N LEU A 29 -4.04 -19.33 -1.77
CA LEU A 29 -3.57 -19.05 -3.13
C LEU A 29 -3.82 -20.20 -4.11
N THR A 30 -4.29 -21.35 -3.64
CA THR A 30 -4.75 -22.43 -4.54
C THR A 30 -5.98 -22.01 -5.36
N LYS A 31 -6.70 -20.99 -4.89
CA LYS A 31 -7.96 -20.50 -5.46
C LYS A 31 -7.86 -19.10 -6.07
N THR A 32 -6.75 -18.40 -5.84
CA THR A 32 -6.61 -17.02 -6.28
C THR A 32 -5.15 -16.68 -6.52
N THR A 33 -4.91 -15.69 -7.36
CA THR A 33 -3.61 -15.04 -7.52
C THR A 33 -3.73 -13.58 -7.09
N ILE A 34 -2.66 -13.02 -6.58
CA ILE A 34 -2.59 -11.61 -6.22
C ILE A 34 -1.79 -10.92 -7.31
N PRO A 35 -2.45 -10.22 -8.25
CA PRO A 35 -1.78 -9.52 -9.35
C PRO A 35 -0.96 -8.33 -8.82
N TRP A 36 -0.26 -7.64 -9.68
CA TRP A 36 0.47 -6.44 -9.33
C TRP A 36 -0.44 -5.42 -8.64
N HIS A 37 -0.09 -5.04 -7.42
CA HIS A 37 -0.79 -4.07 -6.58
C HIS A 37 0.18 -3.38 -5.62
N TRP A 38 -0.25 -2.30 -5.02
CA TRP A 38 0.43 -1.63 -3.92
C TRP A 38 -0.60 -1.07 -2.93
N HIS A 39 -0.21 -0.90 -1.68
CA HIS A 39 -1.03 -0.32 -0.60
C HIS A 39 -0.18 0.53 0.35
N GLU A 40 -0.82 1.43 1.08
CA GLU A 40 -0.16 2.28 2.09
C GLU A 40 0.17 1.51 3.38
N ALA A 41 -0.45 0.37 3.58
CA ALA A 41 -0.19 -0.49 4.74
C ALA A 41 1.21 -1.11 4.68
N LEU A 42 1.74 -1.42 5.85
CA LEU A 42 2.87 -2.33 6.04
C LEU A 42 2.32 -3.76 6.08
N GLU A 43 3.07 -4.73 5.58
CA GLU A 43 2.60 -6.11 5.53
C GLU A 43 3.66 -7.09 6.02
N PHE A 44 3.26 -7.95 6.96
CA PHE A 44 4.00 -9.15 7.32
C PHE A 44 3.27 -10.39 6.82
N CYS A 45 3.97 -11.26 6.14
CA CYS A 45 3.44 -12.54 5.67
C CYS A 45 4.15 -13.71 6.31
N TYR A 46 3.38 -14.78 6.62
CA TYR A 46 3.88 -16.08 7.06
C TYR A 46 3.29 -17.21 6.22
N VAL A 47 4.14 -18.06 5.66
CA VAL A 47 3.73 -19.18 4.79
C VAL A 47 3.34 -20.37 5.66
N GLN A 48 2.05 -20.66 5.74
CA GLN A 48 1.49 -21.79 6.51
C GLN A 48 1.72 -23.14 5.83
N SER A 49 1.58 -23.18 4.49
CA SER A 49 1.78 -24.38 3.69
C SER A 49 2.20 -24.03 2.28
N GLY A 50 2.80 -24.99 1.57
CA GLY A 50 3.21 -24.85 0.17
C GLY A 50 4.35 -23.87 -0.03
N SER A 51 4.32 -23.19 -1.17
CA SER A 51 5.30 -22.16 -1.53
C SER A 51 4.66 -21.02 -2.28
N ILE A 52 5.23 -19.83 -2.15
CA ILE A 52 4.78 -18.60 -2.80
C ILE A 52 5.95 -17.90 -3.48
N LYS A 53 5.70 -17.40 -4.68
CA LYS A 53 6.61 -16.51 -5.40
C LYS A 53 6.13 -15.07 -5.24
N VAL A 54 6.96 -14.24 -4.63
CA VAL A 54 6.70 -12.81 -4.41
C VAL A 54 7.62 -12.01 -5.30
N SER A 55 7.05 -11.10 -6.07
CA SER A 55 7.78 -10.21 -6.98
C SER A 55 7.56 -8.77 -6.58
N THR A 56 8.63 -7.99 -6.53
CA THR A 56 8.62 -6.52 -6.48
C THR A 56 9.27 -5.96 -7.74
N ALA A 57 9.30 -4.64 -7.90
CA ALA A 57 9.98 -4.04 -9.06
C ALA A 57 11.48 -4.35 -9.11
N GLY A 58 12.11 -4.62 -7.96
CA GLY A 58 13.56 -4.84 -7.83
C GLY A 58 13.99 -6.30 -7.69
N GLN A 59 13.11 -7.19 -7.26
CA GLN A 59 13.48 -8.57 -6.94
C GLN A 59 12.29 -9.54 -7.06
N THR A 60 12.63 -10.81 -7.20
CA THR A 60 11.67 -11.92 -7.11
C THR A 60 12.24 -12.96 -6.17
N GLN A 61 11.44 -13.38 -5.19
CA GLN A 61 11.81 -14.33 -4.16
C GLN A 61 10.78 -15.45 -4.05
N VAL A 62 11.21 -16.64 -3.67
CA VAL A 62 10.33 -17.77 -3.35
C VAL A 62 10.44 -18.04 -1.85
N PHE A 63 9.28 -18.23 -1.22
CA PHE A 63 9.19 -18.57 0.19
C PHE A 63 8.44 -19.87 0.34
N GLU A 64 8.90 -20.69 1.27
CA GLU A 64 8.35 -22.00 1.57
C GLU A 64 7.68 -22.03 2.95
N LYS A 65 6.93 -23.09 3.22
CA LYS A 65 6.32 -23.33 4.54
C LYS A 65 7.28 -23.03 5.69
N GLY A 66 6.83 -22.26 6.66
CA GLY A 66 7.58 -21.84 7.84
C GLY A 66 8.45 -20.59 7.64
N GLN A 67 8.59 -20.11 6.41
CA GLN A 67 9.22 -18.85 6.08
C GLN A 67 8.20 -17.71 6.01
N GLY A 68 8.68 -16.48 5.90
CA GLY A 68 7.85 -15.30 5.79
C GLY A 68 8.59 -14.16 5.10
N PHE A 69 7.94 -13.02 5.04
CA PHE A 69 8.53 -11.81 4.49
C PHE A 69 7.82 -10.58 5.04
N PHE A 70 8.53 -9.47 4.98
CA PHE A 70 7.99 -8.15 5.24
C PHE A 70 7.95 -7.35 3.94
N ILE A 71 6.85 -6.65 3.67
CA ILE A 71 6.69 -5.71 2.56
C ILE A 71 6.47 -4.32 3.15
N ASN A 72 7.25 -3.35 2.67
CA ASN A 72 7.14 -1.97 3.10
C ASN A 72 5.91 -1.28 2.47
N SER A 73 5.52 -0.14 3.02
CA SER A 73 4.43 0.68 2.48
C SER A 73 4.74 1.18 1.07
N ASN A 74 3.70 1.29 0.23
CA ASN A 74 3.77 1.80 -1.15
C ASN A 74 4.70 1.00 -2.08
N VAL A 75 4.94 -0.27 -1.78
CA VAL A 75 5.73 -1.16 -2.63
C VAL A 75 4.82 -1.89 -3.61
N LEU A 76 5.15 -1.81 -4.90
CA LEU A 76 4.45 -2.55 -5.94
C LEU A 76 4.86 -4.03 -5.87
N THR A 77 3.92 -4.91 -5.56
CA THR A 77 4.12 -6.34 -5.41
C THR A 77 3.14 -7.18 -6.22
N ALA A 78 3.54 -8.39 -6.54
CA ALA A 78 2.67 -9.44 -7.04
C ALA A 78 2.99 -10.75 -6.34
N MET A 79 1.96 -11.55 -6.05
CA MET A 79 2.12 -12.84 -5.41
C MET A 79 1.48 -13.91 -6.28
N THR A 80 2.28 -14.89 -6.66
CA THR A 80 1.83 -16.02 -7.46
C THR A 80 2.09 -17.31 -6.72
N GLU A 81 1.18 -18.26 -6.89
CA GLU A 81 1.29 -19.57 -6.29
C GLU A 81 2.55 -20.32 -6.78
N GLY A 82 3.22 -21.02 -5.86
CA GLY A 82 4.18 -22.05 -6.18
C GLY A 82 3.55 -23.44 -6.16
N ARG A 83 3.03 -23.90 -5.03
CA ARG A 83 2.26 -25.15 -4.85
C ARG A 83 1.47 -25.10 -3.55
N ASP A 84 0.17 -25.42 -3.59
CA ASP A 84 -0.73 -25.60 -2.43
C ASP A 84 -0.51 -24.56 -1.31
N CYS A 85 -0.42 -23.28 -1.70
CA CYS A 85 0.07 -22.24 -0.84
C CYS A 85 -1.04 -21.59 -0.02
N VAL A 86 -0.83 -21.53 1.28
CA VAL A 86 -1.63 -20.75 2.22
C VAL A 86 -0.71 -19.78 2.95
N VAL A 87 -1.08 -18.53 2.99
CA VAL A 87 -0.33 -17.44 3.62
C VAL A 87 -1.21 -16.72 4.64
N ASP A 88 -0.65 -16.46 5.80
CA ASP A 88 -1.18 -15.48 6.74
C ASP A 88 -0.59 -14.12 6.39
N SER A 89 -1.44 -13.13 6.13
CA SER A 89 -1.05 -11.76 5.85
C SER A 89 -1.58 -10.84 6.95
N HIS A 90 -0.68 -10.07 7.54
CA HIS A 90 -0.92 -9.09 8.60
C HIS A 90 -0.64 -7.70 8.05
N LEU A 91 -1.70 -6.96 7.70
CA LEU A 91 -1.58 -5.61 7.16
C LEU A 91 -1.95 -4.58 8.23
N PHE A 92 -1.16 -3.52 8.31
CA PHE A 92 -1.45 -2.44 9.25
C PHE A 92 -0.93 -1.09 8.74
N HIS A 93 -1.68 -0.04 9.02
CA HIS A 93 -1.20 1.31 8.77
C HIS A 93 -0.18 1.70 9.86
N PRO A 94 0.90 2.43 9.53
CA PRO A 94 1.92 2.83 10.51
C PRO A 94 1.37 3.48 11.79
N VAL A 95 0.24 4.18 11.71
CA VAL A 95 -0.43 4.80 12.86
C VAL A 95 -0.85 3.79 13.93
N PHE A 96 -1.03 2.51 13.59
CA PHE A 96 -1.38 1.46 14.55
C PHE A 96 -0.32 1.29 15.63
N LEU A 97 0.94 1.41 15.26
CA LEU A 97 2.07 1.40 16.20
C LEU A 97 2.47 2.81 16.63
N GLY A 98 2.42 3.77 15.72
CA GLY A 98 2.82 5.16 15.95
C GLY A 98 1.89 5.94 16.87
N GLY A 99 0.61 5.60 16.90
CA GLY A 99 -0.43 6.23 17.69
C GLY A 99 -0.92 7.55 17.11
N HIS A 100 -0.07 8.54 16.94
CA HIS A 100 -0.43 9.84 16.36
C HIS A 100 0.71 10.43 15.52
N PHE A 101 0.35 11.38 14.67
CA PHE A 101 1.31 12.07 13.80
C PHE A 101 2.45 12.74 14.58
N LYS A 102 3.68 12.53 14.11
CA LYS A 102 4.95 13.01 14.72
C LYS A 102 5.19 12.53 16.17
N SER A 103 4.61 11.39 16.54
CA SER A 103 4.99 10.74 17.79
C SER A 103 6.45 10.29 17.76
N VAL A 104 7.04 10.06 18.94
CA VAL A 104 8.38 9.46 19.04
C VAL A 104 8.41 8.06 18.41
N PHE A 105 7.31 7.34 18.45
CA PHE A 105 7.18 6.01 17.83
C PHE A 105 7.24 6.11 16.31
N GLU A 106 6.52 7.07 15.72
CA GLU A 106 6.56 7.32 14.28
C GLU A 106 7.97 7.76 13.86
N THR A 107 8.45 8.89 14.39
CA THR A 107 9.67 9.53 13.89
C THR A 107 10.95 8.74 14.16
N LYS A 108 11.03 8.02 15.28
CA LYS A 108 12.23 7.28 15.68
C LYS A 108 12.22 5.82 15.22
N TYR A 109 11.05 5.17 15.17
CA TYR A 109 10.97 3.73 14.98
C TYR A 109 10.28 3.32 13.67
N LEU A 110 9.33 4.10 13.13
CA LEU A 110 8.61 3.77 11.91
C LEU A 110 9.20 4.45 10.68
N ASP A 111 9.43 5.77 10.72
CA ASP A 111 9.96 6.53 9.60
C ASP A 111 11.25 5.98 9.00
N PRO A 112 12.25 5.51 9.80
CA PRO A 112 13.47 4.94 9.23
C PRO A 112 13.24 3.71 8.35
N VAL A 113 12.12 3.00 8.54
CA VAL A 113 11.71 1.85 7.74
C VAL A 113 10.78 2.30 6.60
N THR A 114 9.70 3.00 6.91
CA THR A 114 8.67 3.38 5.93
C THR A 114 9.21 4.33 4.85
N GLN A 115 10.17 5.18 5.20
CA GLN A 115 10.83 6.11 4.27
C GLN A 115 12.07 5.51 3.60
N ASN A 116 12.46 4.28 3.95
CA ASN A 116 13.60 3.62 3.34
C ASN A 116 13.25 3.08 1.96
N ARG A 117 13.56 3.84 0.93
CA ARG A 117 13.30 3.51 -0.48
C ARG A 117 14.08 2.30 -1.00
N ASN A 118 15.08 1.80 -0.26
CA ASN A 118 15.84 0.60 -0.62
C ASN A 118 15.28 -0.67 0.04
N LEU A 119 14.25 -0.53 0.86
CA LEU A 119 13.58 -1.63 1.52
C LEU A 119 12.18 -1.81 0.90
N ASP A 120 12.08 -2.65 -0.09
CA ASP A 120 10.82 -3.08 -0.68
C ASP A 120 10.30 -4.36 -0.01
N LEU A 121 11.13 -5.38 0.04
CA LEU A 121 10.83 -6.69 0.60
C LEU A 121 12.03 -7.19 1.42
N LEU A 122 11.78 -7.60 2.66
CA LEU A 122 12.75 -8.28 3.52
C LEU A 122 12.37 -9.75 3.65
N PRO A 123 13.21 -10.69 3.15
CA PRO A 123 12.96 -12.11 3.33
C PRO A 123 13.25 -12.54 4.78
N LEU A 124 12.37 -13.39 5.32
CA LEU A 124 12.47 -14.00 6.64
C LEU A 124 12.54 -15.51 6.47
N ARG A 125 13.77 -16.03 6.40
CA ARG A 125 14.04 -17.47 6.12
C ARG A 125 14.43 -18.26 7.36
N GLY A 126 14.58 -17.58 8.52
CA GLY A 126 15.07 -18.21 9.74
C GLY A 126 16.58 -18.41 9.76
N GLU A 127 17.32 -17.60 9.00
CA GLU A 127 18.78 -17.68 8.89
C GLU A 127 19.50 -17.13 10.14
N THR A 128 18.91 -16.13 10.79
CA THR A 128 19.40 -15.56 12.05
C THR A 128 18.48 -15.94 13.22
N ASP A 129 18.96 -15.81 14.44
CA ASP A 129 18.12 -16.05 15.62
C ASP A 129 17.05 -14.99 15.75
N THR A 130 17.31 -13.75 15.33
CA THR A 130 16.32 -12.69 15.23
C THR A 130 15.21 -13.06 14.24
N GLN A 131 15.54 -13.58 13.05
CA GLN A 131 14.54 -14.05 12.08
C GLN A 131 13.72 -15.23 12.62
N LYS A 132 14.33 -16.19 13.33
CA LYS A 132 13.60 -17.31 13.94
C LYS A 132 12.58 -16.82 14.97
N GLN A 133 12.98 -15.87 15.83
CA GLN A 133 12.08 -15.25 16.80
C GLN A 133 10.96 -14.48 16.10
N LEU A 134 11.27 -13.75 15.04
CA LEU A 134 10.31 -13.01 14.24
C LEU A 134 9.26 -13.93 13.61
N LEU A 135 9.67 -15.01 12.97
CA LEU A 135 8.78 -16.03 12.39
C LEU A 135 7.92 -16.73 13.47
N GLN A 136 8.50 -17.01 14.65
CA GLN A 136 7.74 -17.56 15.77
C GLN A 136 6.64 -16.61 16.24
N LYS A 137 6.96 -15.30 16.36
CA LYS A 137 5.99 -14.27 16.75
C LYS A 137 4.92 -14.02 15.68
N LEU A 138 5.27 -14.07 14.40
CA LEU A 138 4.28 -14.00 13.31
C LEU A 138 3.29 -15.16 13.38
N ARG A 139 3.77 -16.37 13.64
CA ARG A 139 2.90 -17.52 13.86
C ARG A 139 2.00 -17.34 15.10
N GLN A 140 2.54 -16.79 16.20
CA GLN A 140 1.73 -16.46 17.39
C GLN A 140 0.67 -15.41 17.06
N LEU A 141 1.02 -14.39 16.28
CA LEU A 141 0.11 -13.35 15.84
C LEU A 141 -1.06 -13.94 15.02
N SER A 142 -0.77 -14.87 14.10
CA SER A 142 -1.81 -15.57 13.31
C SER A 142 -2.74 -16.40 14.18
N LEU A 143 -2.19 -17.09 15.18
CA LEU A 143 -3.01 -17.89 16.12
C LEU A 143 -3.88 -17.01 17.01
N LEU A 144 -3.37 -15.85 17.42
CA LEU A 144 -4.10 -14.86 18.21
C LEU A 144 -5.35 -14.37 17.50
N GLN A 145 -5.30 -14.20 16.17
CA GLN A 145 -6.45 -13.71 15.37
C GLN A 145 -7.64 -14.67 15.31
N LYS A 146 -7.52 -15.87 15.88
CA LYS A 146 -8.63 -16.82 16.01
C LYS A 146 -9.43 -16.63 17.31
N GLN A 147 -9.04 -15.67 18.14
CA GLN A 147 -9.65 -15.34 19.43
C GLN A 147 -10.40 -14.01 19.33
N GLU A 148 -11.26 -13.72 20.29
CA GLU A 148 -11.98 -12.44 20.40
C GLU A 148 -11.27 -11.50 21.37
N ASN A 149 -11.52 -10.18 21.23
CA ASN A 149 -10.99 -9.12 22.10
C ASN A 149 -9.46 -9.10 22.20
N VAL A 150 -8.79 -9.21 21.04
CA VAL A 150 -7.34 -9.37 20.94
C VAL A 150 -6.60 -8.09 20.54
N GLU A 151 -7.28 -6.97 20.42
CA GLU A 151 -6.77 -5.71 19.85
C GLU A 151 -5.47 -5.26 20.52
N PHE A 152 -5.46 -5.18 21.85
CA PHE A 152 -4.27 -4.82 22.62
C PHE A 152 -3.16 -5.87 22.52
N LEU A 153 -3.52 -7.16 22.57
CA LEU A 153 -2.54 -8.24 22.43
C LEU A 153 -1.92 -8.23 21.04
N THR A 154 -2.72 -8.00 20.00
CA THR A 154 -2.26 -7.83 18.63
C THR A 154 -1.27 -6.68 18.51
N ARG A 155 -1.60 -5.50 19.06
CA ARG A 155 -0.71 -4.34 19.03
C ARG A 155 0.59 -4.58 19.77
N ASN A 156 0.53 -5.20 20.96
CA ASN A 156 1.73 -5.52 21.75
C ASN A 156 2.63 -6.49 21.00
N LEU A 157 2.07 -7.59 20.50
CA LEU A 157 2.84 -8.59 19.76
C LEU A 157 3.43 -8.01 18.46
N LEU A 158 2.66 -7.18 17.75
CA LEU A 158 3.14 -6.50 16.56
C LEU A 158 4.26 -5.48 16.87
N SER A 159 4.21 -4.83 18.05
CA SER A 159 5.29 -3.96 18.52
C SER A 159 6.58 -4.75 18.77
N GLU A 160 6.49 -5.95 19.36
CA GLU A 160 7.65 -6.82 19.55
C GLU A 160 8.20 -7.33 18.20
N ILE A 161 7.33 -7.71 17.26
CA ILE A 161 7.72 -8.07 15.89
C ILE A 161 8.45 -6.91 15.22
N TRP A 162 7.96 -5.68 15.39
CA TRP A 162 8.57 -4.48 14.83
C TRP A 162 9.97 -4.21 15.40
N LEU A 163 10.17 -4.39 16.69
CA LEU A 163 11.50 -4.26 17.31
C LEU A 163 12.49 -5.28 16.78
N LEU A 164 12.07 -6.53 16.59
CA LEU A 164 12.90 -7.57 15.96
C LEU A 164 13.20 -7.25 14.49
N LEU A 165 12.24 -6.66 13.73
CA LEU A 165 12.49 -6.18 12.38
C LEU A 165 13.58 -5.12 12.35
N LEU A 166 13.55 -4.15 13.27
CA LEU A 166 14.57 -3.11 13.37
C LEU A 166 15.95 -3.70 13.70
N GLU A 167 16.02 -4.67 14.59
CA GLU A 167 17.25 -5.39 14.91
C GLU A 167 17.81 -6.14 13.70
N GLU A 168 16.94 -6.87 12.97
CA GLU A 168 17.34 -7.58 11.75
C GLU A 168 17.85 -6.63 10.67
N LEU A 169 17.20 -5.46 10.49
CA LEU A 169 17.63 -4.45 9.54
C LEU A 169 18.99 -3.80 9.91
N GLN A 170 19.31 -3.68 11.19
CA GLN A 170 20.62 -3.22 11.63
C GLN A 170 21.73 -4.26 11.36
N ASN A 171 21.40 -5.54 11.55
CA ASN A 171 22.33 -6.65 11.33
C ASN A 171 22.51 -6.97 9.84
N THR A 172 21.45 -6.81 9.06
CA THR A 172 21.48 -6.99 7.61
C THR A 172 22.00 -5.70 6.98
N ARG A 173 23.29 -5.62 6.68
CA ARG A 173 23.81 -4.60 5.76
C ARG A 173 23.13 -4.83 4.43
N LEU A 174 22.08 -4.09 4.14
CA LEU A 174 21.41 -4.09 2.85
C LEU A 174 22.49 -3.82 1.81
N LYS A 175 22.99 -4.87 1.18
CA LYS A 175 23.87 -4.78 0.02
C LYS A 175 23.01 -4.09 -1.03
N GLY A 176 23.33 -2.81 -1.30
CA GLY A 176 22.62 -2.01 -2.27
C GLY A 176 22.62 -2.70 -3.63
N SER A 177 21.54 -3.41 -3.94
CA SER A 177 21.24 -3.79 -5.29
C SER A 177 20.77 -2.53 -6.03
N SER A 178 21.13 -2.43 -7.29
CA SER A 178 20.90 -1.31 -8.18
C SER A 178 19.42 -0.93 -8.31
N VAL A 179 18.92 -0.09 -7.39
CA VAL A 179 17.51 0.33 -7.26
C VAL A 179 17.25 1.66 -7.98
N LYS A 180 18.15 2.12 -8.87
CA LYS A 180 18.03 3.42 -9.53
C LYS A 180 16.71 3.70 -10.24
N ASN A 181 16.00 2.67 -10.72
CA ASN A 181 14.74 2.87 -11.44
C ASN A 181 13.53 2.95 -10.52
N GLN A 182 13.52 2.21 -9.41
CA GLN A 182 12.43 2.21 -8.43
C GLN A 182 12.39 3.54 -7.67
N ASP A 183 13.54 4.02 -7.20
CA ASP A 183 13.65 5.34 -6.54
C ASP A 183 13.11 6.47 -7.41
N ARG A 184 13.38 6.42 -8.73
CA ARG A 184 12.89 7.43 -9.67
C ARG A 184 11.38 7.42 -9.78
N VAL A 185 10.76 6.22 -9.89
CA VAL A 185 9.29 6.11 -9.96
C VAL A 185 8.65 6.58 -8.67
N LEU A 186 9.15 6.15 -7.51
CA LEU A 186 8.63 6.58 -6.21
C LEU A 186 8.78 8.09 -6.01
N THR A 187 9.91 8.68 -6.42
CA THR A 187 10.12 10.13 -6.39
C THR A 187 9.10 10.87 -7.27
N MET A 188 8.87 10.35 -8.47
CA MET A 188 7.88 10.94 -9.40
C MET A 188 6.44 10.76 -8.88
N LEU A 189 6.11 9.63 -8.27
CA LEU A 189 4.81 9.39 -7.63
C LEU A 189 4.58 10.35 -6.46
N ALA A 190 5.55 10.48 -5.55
CA ALA A 190 5.50 11.41 -4.43
C ALA A 190 5.32 12.86 -4.92
N PHE A 191 6.08 13.28 -5.94
CA PHE A 191 5.94 14.59 -6.56
C PHE A 191 4.53 14.84 -7.11
N ILE A 192 3.92 13.86 -7.78
CA ILE A 192 2.54 13.95 -8.26
C ILE A 192 1.57 14.11 -7.07
N GLN A 193 1.74 13.30 -6.02
CA GLN A 193 0.89 13.32 -4.84
C GLN A 193 0.97 14.63 -4.04
N GLU A 194 2.13 15.25 -3.99
CA GLU A 194 2.34 16.54 -3.33
C GLU A 194 1.82 17.74 -4.14
N ASN A 195 1.82 17.62 -5.48
CA ASN A 195 1.53 18.71 -6.38
C ASN A 195 0.28 18.50 -7.26
N TYR A 196 -0.53 17.48 -7.01
CA TYR A 196 -1.67 17.09 -7.85
C TYR A 196 -2.67 18.22 -8.11
N SER A 197 -2.85 19.13 -7.16
CA SER A 197 -3.78 20.27 -7.27
C SER A 197 -3.31 21.35 -8.24
N GLN A 198 -2.04 21.32 -8.63
CA GLN A 198 -1.45 22.29 -9.56
C GLN A 198 -1.48 21.78 -11.01
N LYS A 199 -1.20 22.68 -11.97
CA LYS A 199 -1.01 22.27 -13.36
C LYS A 199 0.33 21.55 -13.50
N LEU A 200 0.30 20.23 -13.60
CA LEU A 200 1.47 19.38 -13.81
C LEU A 200 1.59 18.95 -15.27
N THR A 201 2.79 19.02 -15.80
CA THR A 201 3.15 18.48 -17.13
C THR A 201 3.97 17.21 -16.99
N LEU A 202 4.05 16.41 -18.04
CA LEU A 202 4.93 15.25 -18.09
C LEU A 202 6.40 15.63 -17.83
N GLN A 203 6.81 16.83 -18.28
CA GLN A 203 8.16 17.32 -18.07
C GLN A 203 8.44 17.61 -16.58
N ASP A 204 7.48 18.19 -15.85
CA ASP A 204 7.61 18.44 -14.41
C ASP A 204 7.82 17.15 -13.64
N ILE A 205 7.03 16.11 -13.97
CA ILE A 205 7.12 14.79 -13.36
C ILE A 205 8.48 14.14 -13.69
N ALA A 206 8.92 14.21 -14.94
CA ALA A 206 10.19 13.66 -15.37
C ALA A 206 11.38 14.36 -14.67
N ASN A 207 11.31 15.68 -14.52
CA ASN A 207 12.33 16.49 -13.83
C ASN A 207 12.44 16.07 -12.35
N ALA A 208 11.32 15.81 -11.67
CA ALA A 208 11.32 15.33 -10.30
C ALA A 208 12.09 14.00 -10.13
N GLY A 209 12.00 13.11 -11.11
CA GLY A 209 12.77 11.85 -11.13
C GLY A 209 14.18 11.97 -11.70
N ALA A 210 14.63 13.19 -12.07
CA ALA A 210 15.89 13.45 -12.77
C ALA A 210 16.08 12.58 -14.04
N VAL A 211 15.00 12.45 -14.85
CA VAL A 211 14.98 11.65 -16.07
C VAL A 211 14.41 12.43 -17.26
N SER A 212 14.61 11.92 -18.48
CA SER A 212 13.90 12.41 -19.65
C SER A 212 12.43 12.00 -19.62
N THR A 213 11.56 12.73 -20.36
CA THR A 213 10.13 12.36 -20.49
C THR A 213 9.94 10.95 -21.06
N ARG A 214 10.80 10.52 -21.98
CA ARG A 214 10.78 9.15 -22.53
C ARG A 214 11.10 8.11 -21.45
N GLU A 215 12.10 8.38 -20.63
CA GLU A 215 12.47 7.48 -19.52
C GLU A 215 11.40 7.48 -18.44
N CYS A 216 10.80 8.62 -18.13
CA CYS A 216 9.66 8.75 -17.22
C CYS A 216 8.50 7.83 -17.65
N LEU A 217 8.09 7.92 -18.93
CA LEU A 217 7.05 7.05 -19.48
C LEU A 217 7.45 5.56 -19.38
N ARG A 218 8.69 5.23 -19.70
CA ARG A 218 9.21 3.85 -19.63
C ARG A 218 9.19 3.31 -18.21
N CYS A 219 9.63 4.11 -17.24
CA CYS A 219 9.65 3.74 -15.83
C CYS A 219 8.22 3.54 -15.29
N PHE A 220 7.30 4.44 -15.60
CA PHE A 220 5.89 4.31 -15.20
C PHE A 220 5.25 3.07 -15.82
N GLN A 221 5.44 2.86 -17.13
CA GLN A 221 4.89 1.68 -17.81
C GLN A 221 5.45 0.37 -17.24
N ALA A 222 6.74 0.32 -16.92
CA ALA A 222 7.38 -0.86 -16.36
C ALA A 222 6.97 -1.15 -14.92
N SER A 223 6.76 -0.11 -14.10
CA SER A 223 6.53 -0.25 -12.66
C SER A 223 5.05 -0.30 -12.28
N ILE A 224 4.20 0.50 -12.92
CA ILE A 224 2.78 0.61 -12.56
C ILE A 224 1.82 0.43 -13.75
N GLN A 225 2.35 0.06 -14.92
CA GLN A 225 1.61 -0.29 -16.14
C GLN A 225 0.66 0.82 -16.63
N GLN A 226 0.91 2.07 -16.26
CA GLN A 226 0.16 3.24 -16.73
C GLN A 226 1.09 4.42 -16.97
N SER A 227 0.58 5.47 -17.63
CA SER A 227 1.37 6.68 -17.83
C SER A 227 1.33 7.60 -16.58
N PRO A 228 2.33 8.51 -16.41
CA PRO A 228 2.33 9.50 -15.34
C PRO A 228 1.08 10.39 -15.31
N VAL A 229 0.54 10.72 -16.50
CA VAL A 229 -0.66 11.54 -16.63
C VAL A 229 -1.91 10.78 -16.22
N GLU A 230 -2.02 9.51 -16.59
CA GLU A 230 -3.14 8.64 -16.14
C GLU A 230 -3.13 8.49 -14.62
N TYR A 231 -1.96 8.26 -14.02
CA TYR A 231 -1.80 8.23 -12.57
C TYR A 231 -2.24 9.53 -11.91
N LEU A 232 -1.80 10.70 -12.42
CA LEU A 232 -2.23 12.00 -11.90
C LEU A 232 -3.75 12.18 -11.94
N LEU A 233 -4.39 11.83 -13.06
CA LEU A 233 -5.84 11.94 -13.21
C LEU A 233 -6.59 11.03 -12.25
N GLU A 234 -6.11 9.81 -12.07
CA GLU A 234 -6.68 8.85 -11.13
C GLU A 234 -6.54 9.33 -9.68
N TYR A 235 -5.35 9.82 -9.30
CA TYR A 235 -5.09 10.37 -7.96
C TYR A 235 -6.01 11.56 -7.66
N ARG A 236 -6.19 12.47 -8.63
CA ARG A 236 -7.15 13.59 -8.51
C ARG A 236 -8.58 13.11 -8.26
N VAL A 237 -9.02 12.09 -9.00
CA VAL A 237 -10.36 11.49 -8.80
C VAL A 237 -10.47 10.83 -7.42
N GLN A 238 -9.40 10.19 -6.94
CA GLN A 238 -9.37 9.60 -5.60
C GLN A 238 -9.55 10.66 -4.51
N VAL A 239 -8.79 11.75 -4.57
CA VAL A 239 -8.93 12.86 -3.61
C VAL A 239 -10.32 13.50 -3.71
N ALA A 240 -10.81 13.73 -4.94
CA ALA A 240 -12.16 14.26 -5.14
C ALA A 240 -13.25 13.35 -4.56
N THR A 241 -13.09 12.03 -4.66
CA THR A 241 -14.00 11.06 -4.05
C THR A 241 -14.06 11.24 -2.53
N LYS A 242 -12.90 11.33 -1.86
CA LYS A 242 -12.84 11.58 -0.42
C LYS A 242 -13.53 12.91 -0.03
N LEU A 243 -13.32 13.97 -0.81
CA LEU A 243 -13.97 15.27 -0.56
C LEU A 243 -15.50 15.21 -0.78
N LEU A 244 -15.96 14.46 -1.77
CA LEU A 244 -17.39 14.23 -2.00
C LEU A 244 -18.08 13.50 -0.85
N GLU A 245 -17.36 12.60 -0.18
CA GLU A 245 -17.85 11.77 0.92
C GLU A 245 -17.75 12.46 2.29
N SER A 246 -16.75 13.32 2.48
CA SER A 246 -16.42 13.92 3.78
C SER A 246 -16.84 15.39 3.92
N THR A 247 -17.27 16.05 2.84
CA THR A 247 -17.62 17.49 2.85
C THR A 247 -18.88 17.78 2.04
N ASP A 248 -19.49 18.94 2.32
CA ASP A 248 -20.62 19.49 1.55
C ASP A 248 -20.17 20.46 0.45
N LEU A 249 -18.89 20.51 0.12
CA LEU A 249 -18.35 21.41 -0.89
C LEU A 249 -19.05 21.21 -2.24
N PRO A 250 -19.36 22.29 -2.98
CA PRO A 250 -19.86 22.18 -4.36
C PRO A 250 -18.92 21.36 -5.23
N VAL A 251 -19.47 20.60 -6.17
CA VAL A 251 -18.67 19.80 -7.11
C VAL A 251 -17.69 20.66 -7.92
N THR A 252 -18.06 21.91 -8.21
CA THR A 252 -17.20 22.89 -8.87
C THR A 252 -15.99 23.26 -8.01
N GLU A 253 -16.18 23.45 -6.72
CA GLU A 253 -15.12 23.75 -5.78
C GLU A 253 -14.17 22.56 -5.60
N ILE A 254 -14.70 21.35 -5.49
CA ILE A 254 -13.90 20.13 -5.45
C ILE A 254 -13.06 19.99 -6.73
N ALA A 255 -13.61 20.30 -7.89
CA ALA A 255 -12.86 20.28 -9.15
C ALA A 255 -11.66 21.25 -9.11
N ILE A 256 -11.85 22.46 -8.59
CA ILE A 256 -10.77 23.44 -8.44
C ILE A 256 -9.70 22.95 -7.46
N GLN A 257 -10.10 22.53 -6.26
CA GLN A 257 -9.18 22.07 -5.23
C GLN A 257 -8.38 20.82 -5.62
N THR A 258 -8.93 20.02 -6.51
CA THR A 258 -8.27 18.80 -7.02
C THR A 258 -7.56 19.02 -8.37
N GLY A 259 -7.37 20.27 -8.79
CA GLY A 259 -6.49 20.64 -9.90
C GLY A 259 -7.09 20.41 -11.30
N TRP A 260 -8.41 20.39 -11.43
CA TRP A 260 -9.06 20.28 -12.76
C TRP A 260 -9.24 21.64 -13.41
N GLY A 261 -8.85 21.75 -14.68
CA GLY A 261 -8.98 23.00 -15.43
C GLY A 261 -10.43 23.42 -15.73
N SER A 262 -11.39 22.46 -15.63
CA SER A 262 -12.82 22.75 -15.72
C SER A 262 -13.64 21.68 -15.00
N SER A 263 -14.79 22.08 -14.44
CA SER A 263 -15.74 21.17 -13.79
C SER A 263 -16.36 20.16 -14.77
N SER A 264 -16.53 20.54 -16.02
CA SER A 264 -17.05 19.63 -17.07
C SER A 264 -16.04 18.54 -17.39
N TYR A 265 -14.76 18.86 -17.51
CA TYR A 265 -13.71 17.85 -17.71
C TYR A 265 -13.57 16.95 -16.49
N PHE A 266 -13.63 17.51 -15.28
CA PHE A 266 -13.68 16.75 -14.03
C PHE A 266 -14.83 15.74 -14.04
N ALA A 267 -16.07 16.19 -14.29
CA ALA A 267 -17.23 15.30 -14.28
C ALA A 267 -17.12 14.17 -15.30
N LYS A 268 -16.60 14.45 -16.51
CA LYS A 268 -16.32 13.45 -17.54
C LYS A 268 -15.30 12.42 -17.08
N MET A 269 -14.18 12.86 -16.50
CA MET A 269 -13.12 11.96 -16.04
C MET A 269 -13.54 11.15 -14.81
N PHE A 270 -14.26 11.78 -13.88
CA PHE A 270 -14.81 11.10 -12.71
C PHE A 270 -15.77 9.98 -13.15
N HIS A 271 -16.69 10.28 -14.09
CA HIS A 271 -17.59 9.27 -14.65
C HIS A 271 -16.81 8.14 -15.34
N ARG A 272 -15.79 8.46 -16.13
CA ARG A 272 -14.95 7.46 -16.80
C ARG A 272 -14.28 6.51 -15.80
N LEU A 273 -13.77 7.04 -14.66
CA LEU A 273 -12.97 6.29 -13.70
C LEU A 273 -13.80 5.64 -12.58
N ARG A 274 -15.03 6.12 -12.31
CA ARG A 274 -15.91 5.63 -11.23
C ARG A 274 -17.24 5.07 -11.73
N GLY A 275 -17.52 5.13 -13.01
CA GLY A 275 -18.77 4.63 -13.60
C GLY A 275 -20.00 5.50 -13.32
N LYS A 276 -19.89 6.58 -12.55
CA LYS A 276 -20.97 7.49 -12.15
C LYS A 276 -20.50 8.93 -12.02
N THR A 277 -21.47 9.87 -12.09
CA THR A 277 -21.12 11.28 -11.92
C THR A 277 -20.78 11.64 -10.47
N PRO A 278 -20.01 12.74 -10.20
CA PRO A 278 -19.68 13.17 -8.85
C PRO A 278 -20.92 13.35 -7.95
N ASN A 279 -21.98 13.96 -8.48
CA ASN A 279 -23.25 14.15 -7.75
C ASN A 279 -23.96 12.81 -7.44
N ALA A 280 -23.98 11.89 -8.39
CA ALA A 280 -24.57 10.57 -8.18
C ALA A 280 -23.78 9.79 -7.11
N HIS A 281 -22.44 9.88 -7.11
CA HIS A 281 -21.58 9.27 -6.11
C HIS A 281 -21.91 9.81 -4.70
N ARG A 282 -21.95 11.13 -4.53
CA ARG A 282 -22.30 11.77 -3.25
C ARG A 282 -23.67 11.34 -2.73
N LYS A 283 -24.68 11.36 -3.60
CA LYS A 283 -26.05 10.98 -3.22
C LYS A 283 -26.13 9.54 -2.72
N GLU A 284 -25.48 8.62 -3.43
CA GLU A 284 -25.43 7.21 -3.06
C GLU A 284 -24.70 7.00 -1.71
N TYR A 285 -23.53 7.62 -1.53
CA TYR A 285 -22.79 7.57 -0.28
C TYR A 285 -23.62 8.05 0.92
N LEU A 286 -24.30 9.19 0.79
CA LEU A 286 -25.15 9.74 1.84
C LEU A 286 -26.36 8.84 2.13
N SER A 287 -26.91 8.17 1.14
CA SER A 287 -28.02 7.22 1.36
C SER A 287 -27.57 5.98 2.13
N LEU A 288 -26.40 5.42 1.78
CA LEU A 288 -25.81 4.28 2.48
C LEU A 288 -25.44 4.63 3.95
N LYS A 289 -24.91 5.84 4.15
CA LYS A 289 -24.58 6.31 5.51
C LYS A 289 -25.81 6.47 6.41
N LYS A 290 -26.94 6.91 5.85
CA LYS A 290 -28.21 7.00 6.60
C LYS A 290 -28.73 5.60 6.97
N GLN A 291 -28.69 4.65 6.05
CA GLN A 291 -29.14 3.27 6.32
C GLN A 291 -28.26 2.54 7.35
N ALA A 292 -26.99 2.92 7.50
CA ALA A 292 -26.07 2.34 8.50
C ALA A 292 -26.26 2.93 9.91
N LEU A 293 -26.99 4.04 10.07
CA LEU A 293 -27.26 4.73 11.33
C LEU A 293 -28.68 4.43 11.87
N GLU A 294 -29.53 3.78 11.07
CA GLU A 294 -30.85 3.25 11.45
C GLU A 294 -30.74 1.77 11.83
#